data_3274d95b4ac26b6fd0d2bd98b9c8e8db
#
_entry.id   3274d95b4ac26b6fd0d2bd98b9c8e8db
#
_cell.length_a   1.000
_cell.length_b   1.000
_cell.length_c   1.000
_cell.angle_alpha   90.00
_cell.angle_beta   90.00
_cell.angle_gamma   90.00
#
_symmetry.space_group_name_H-M   'P 1'
#
loop_
_entity.id
_entity.type
_entity.pdbx_description
1 polymer ?
#
loop_
_entity_poly.entity_id
_entity_poly.type
_entity_poly.pdbx_seq_one_letter_code
_entity_poly.pdbx_strand_id
1 'polypeptide(L)'
;MKKIPYGRQNITDEDVDSVVKVLKSDWLTQGPNIRDFENAFSKYIGSRFAVAVSNGTAALHLSVLALNIKPGDKVITTPNTFVASANCVKYCGGEIVFSDIDPDTYLLDIEKVIKLLEESPKGTYKGIIPVDFAGRANNLEKFRSLADEYGLWILEDSCHSPGGYFKD
;
A
#
# COMPACT_ATOMS: atom_id res chain seq x y z
N MET A 1 28.03 -11.85 19.70
CA MET A 1 26.60 -11.62 19.48
C MET A 1 26.26 -11.89 18.02
N LYS A 2 25.22 -12.70 17.75
CA LYS A 2 24.74 -12.93 16.38
C LYS A 2 24.01 -11.65 15.91
N LYS A 3 24.45 -11.07 14.80
CA LYS A 3 23.86 -9.83 14.26
C LYS A 3 22.43 -10.15 13.77
N ILE A 4 21.43 -9.42 14.28
CA ILE A 4 20.04 -9.53 13.84
C ILE A 4 19.85 -8.46 12.74
N PRO A 5 19.60 -8.84 11.47
CA PRO A 5 19.33 -7.88 10.42
C PRO A 5 17.93 -7.27 10.59
N TYR A 6 17.73 -6.06 10.06
CA TYR A 6 16.41 -5.42 9.99
C TYR A 6 15.38 -6.25 9.21
N GLY A 7 15.83 -6.84 8.12
CA GLY A 7 15.03 -7.76 7.31
C GLY A 7 15.94 -8.72 6.55
N ARG A 8 15.45 -9.90 6.27
CA ARG A 8 16.13 -10.91 5.47
C ARG A 8 15.10 -11.72 4.70
N GLN A 9 15.32 -11.87 3.40
CA GLN A 9 14.54 -12.76 2.55
C GLN A 9 14.71 -14.22 3.02
N ASN A 10 13.65 -15.00 2.84
CA ASN A 10 13.66 -16.45 2.96
C ASN A 10 13.38 -17.04 1.58
N ILE A 11 14.41 -17.54 0.90
CA ILE A 11 14.31 -18.17 -0.43
C ILE A 11 14.53 -19.65 -0.23
N THR A 12 13.56 -20.45 -0.68
CA THR A 12 13.58 -21.92 -0.62
C THR A 12 14.02 -22.51 -1.96
N ASP A 13 14.29 -23.81 -1.97
CA ASP A 13 14.64 -24.53 -3.21
C ASP A 13 13.45 -24.52 -4.17
N GLU A 14 12.20 -24.57 -3.67
CA GLU A 14 10.99 -24.48 -4.50
C GLU A 14 10.88 -23.12 -5.20
N ASP A 15 11.29 -22.03 -4.54
CA ASP A 15 11.32 -20.70 -5.17
C ASP A 15 12.32 -20.68 -6.32
N VAL A 16 13.52 -21.23 -6.09
CA VAL A 16 14.57 -21.32 -7.11
C VAL A 16 14.12 -22.17 -8.31
N ASP A 17 13.55 -23.35 -8.05
CA ASP A 17 13.04 -24.26 -9.07
C ASP A 17 11.93 -23.62 -9.91
N SER A 18 11.05 -22.84 -9.27
CA SER A 18 9.98 -22.11 -9.95
C SER A 18 10.55 -21.08 -10.94
N VAL A 19 11.57 -20.31 -10.51
CA VAL A 19 12.26 -19.35 -11.40
C VAL A 19 12.97 -20.07 -12.54
N VAL A 20 13.70 -21.15 -12.26
CA VAL A 20 14.40 -21.96 -13.29
C VAL A 20 13.41 -22.52 -14.30
N LYS A 21 12.24 -23.00 -13.86
CA LYS A 21 11.19 -23.51 -14.75
C LYS A 21 10.70 -22.41 -15.72
N VAL A 22 10.49 -21.19 -15.23
CA VAL A 22 10.09 -20.07 -16.09
C VAL A 22 11.20 -19.71 -17.08
N LEU A 23 12.45 -19.62 -16.62
CA LEU A 23 13.60 -19.32 -17.49
C LEU A 23 13.81 -20.34 -18.62
N LYS A 24 13.39 -21.59 -18.42
CA LYS A 24 13.45 -22.68 -19.42
C LYS A 24 12.17 -22.82 -20.26
N SER A 25 11.15 -22.01 -19.99
CA SER A 25 9.88 -22.03 -20.73
C SER A 25 9.97 -21.21 -22.02
N ASP A 26 8.96 -21.33 -22.86
CA ASP A 26 8.86 -20.55 -24.10
C ASP A 26 8.50 -19.08 -23.86
N TRP A 27 8.15 -18.70 -22.61
CA TRP A 27 7.64 -17.38 -22.25
C TRP A 27 8.50 -16.73 -21.16
N LEU A 28 9.47 -15.90 -21.56
CA LEU A 28 10.30 -15.10 -20.64
C LEU A 28 9.72 -13.70 -20.38
N THR A 29 8.95 -13.18 -21.34
CA THR A 29 8.28 -11.88 -21.23
C THR A 29 6.78 -12.10 -21.32
N GLN A 30 6.03 -11.49 -20.39
CA GLN A 30 4.59 -11.73 -20.28
C GLN A 30 4.29 -13.23 -20.01
N GLY A 31 3.34 -13.82 -20.70
CA GLY A 31 3.03 -15.24 -20.56
C GLY A 31 2.11 -15.60 -19.38
N PRO A 32 1.87 -16.90 -19.15
CA PRO A 32 0.86 -17.35 -18.18
C PRO A 32 1.23 -17.06 -16.72
N ASN A 33 2.52 -17.04 -16.38
CA ASN A 33 2.96 -16.90 -14.98
C ASN A 33 2.50 -15.61 -14.30
N ILE A 34 2.38 -14.50 -15.05
CA ILE A 34 1.87 -13.24 -14.50
C ILE A 34 0.41 -13.42 -14.09
N ARG A 35 -0.42 -13.96 -14.98
CA ARG A 35 -1.84 -14.22 -14.71
C ARG A 35 -2.04 -15.22 -13.57
N ASP A 36 -1.23 -16.26 -13.52
CA ASP A 36 -1.29 -17.28 -12.47
C ASP A 36 -0.95 -16.67 -11.11
N PHE A 37 0.07 -15.80 -11.06
CA PHE A 37 0.41 -15.05 -9.86
C PHE A 37 -0.75 -14.10 -9.44
N GLU A 38 -1.28 -13.31 -10.37
CA GLU A 38 -2.39 -12.39 -10.09
C GLU A 38 -3.63 -13.12 -9.55
N ASN A 39 -3.99 -14.25 -10.15
CA ASN A 39 -5.09 -15.10 -9.71
C ASN A 39 -4.84 -15.72 -8.32
N ALA A 40 -3.64 -16.24 -8.09
CA ALA A 40 -3.27 -16.82 -6.80
C ALA A 40 -3.26 -15.76 -5.70
N PHE A 41 -2.70 -14.59 -5.98
CA PHE A 41 -2.61 -13.48 -5.02
C PHE A 41 -4.00 -12.90 -4.70
N SER A 42 -4.83 -12.63 -5.71
CA SER A 42 -6.21 -12.14 -5.49
C SER A 42 -7.03 -13.11 -4.66
N LYS A 43 -6.90 -14.43 -4.92
CA LYS A 43 -7.57 -15.47 -4.12
C LYS A 43 -7.05 -15.50 -2.68
N TYR A 44 -5.75 -15.34 -2.49
CA TYR A 44 -5.11 -15.40 -1.18
C TYR A 44 -5.56 -14.24 -0.27
N ILE A 45 -5.59 -13.02 -0.80
CA ILE A 45 -6.00 -11.82 -0.04
C ILE A 45 -7.51 -11.55 -0.08
N GLY A 46 -8.29 -12.38 -0.81
CA GLY A 46 -9.74 -12.20 -0.95
C GLY A 46 -10.15 -10.99 -1.80
N SER A 47 -9.25 -10.43 -2.61
CA SER A 47 -9.57 -9.31 -3.49
C SER A 47 -10.25 -9.79 -4.78
N ARG A 48 -11.01 -8.88 -5.42
CA ARG A 48 -11.64 -9.18 -6.70
C ARG A 48 -10.64 -9.28 -7.85
N PHE A 49 -9.58 -8.50 -7.79
CA PHE A 49 -8.53 -8.43 -8.82
C PHE A 49 -7.17 -8.24 -8.17
N ALA A 50 -6.12 -8.66 -8.87
CA ALA A 50 -4.74 -8.30 -8.61
C ALA A 50 -4.06 -7.92 -9.92
N VAL A 51 -3.09 -7.02 -9.87
CA VAL A 51 -2.28 -6.60 -11.01
C VAL A 51 -0.82 -6.65 -10.59
N ALA A 52 -0.04 -7.48 -11.26
CA ALA A 52 1.39 -7.60 -11.03
C ALA A 52 2.14 -6.44 -11.68
N VAL A 53 3.02 -5.82 -10.91
CA VAL A 53 3.90 -4.74 -11.37
C VAL A 53 5.32 -4.98 -10.88
N SER A 54 6.28 -4.20 -11.36
CA SER A 54 7.72 -4.43 -11.11
C SER A 54 8.14 -4.27 -9.64
N ASN A 55 7.43 -3.47 -8.86
CA ASN A 55 7.71 -3.19 -7.44
C ASN A 55 6.57 -2.40 -6.78
N GLY A 56 6.60 -2.26 -5.44
CA GLY A 56 5.61 -1.50 -4.67
C GLY A 56 5.52 -0.03 -5.05
N THR A 57 6.64 0.62 -5.39
CA THR A 57 6.65 2.02 -5.87
C THR A 57 5.80 2.18 -7.13
N ALA A 58 5.94 1.26 -8.09
CA ALA A 58 5.12 1.24 -9.30
C ALA A 58 3.64 0.96 -8.98
N ALA A 59 3.38 0.04 -8.04
CA ALA A 59 2.01 -0.26 -7.59
C ALA A 59 1.32 0.98 -7.01
N LEU A 60 1.97 1.67 -6.09
CA LEU A 60 1.46 2.90 -5.48
C LEU A 60 1.22 4.00 -6.54
N HIS A 61 2.19 4.24 -7.44
CA HIS A 61 2.06 5.24 -8.49
C HIS A 61 0.89 4.94 -9.44
N LEU A 62 0.78 3.71 -9.93
CA LEU A 62 -0.31 3.30 -10.82
C LEU A 62 -1.68 3.35 -10.12
N SER A 63 -1.74 3.02 -8.84
CA SER A 63 -2.97 3.14 -8.05
C SER A 63 -3.42 4.60 -7.93
N VAL A 64 -2.51 5.53 -7.64
CA VAL A 64 -2.82 6.97 -7.56
C VAL A 64 -3.21 7.54 -8.93
N LEU A 65 -2.57 7.09 -10.01
CA LEU A 65 -2.98 7.44 -11.38
C LEU A 65 -4.41 6.96 -11.68
N ALA A 66 -4.74 5.73 -11.31
CA ALA A 66 -6.08 5.16 -11.49
C ALA A 66 -7.15 5.90 -10.66
N LEU A 67 -6.77 6.48 -9.51
CA LEU A 67 -7.62 7.33 -8.68
C LEU A 67 -7.76 8.76 -9.21
N ASN A 68 -7.12 9.07 -10.36
CA ASN A 68 -7.25 10.33 -11.12
C ASN A 68 -6.90 11.58 -10.30
N ILE A 69 -5.84 11.52 -9.51
CA ILE A 69 -5.28 12.66 -8.77
C ILE A 69 -4.77 13.71 -9.76
N LYS A 70 -5.04 14.97 -9.44
CA LYS A 70 -4.72 16.15 -10.25
C LYS A 70 -3.92 17.17 -9.44
N PRO A 71 -3.25 18.12 -10.11
CA PRO A 71 -2.62 19.25 -9.44
C PRO A 71 -3.59 19.98 -8.51
N GLY A 72 -3.17 20.21 -7.26
CA GLY A 72 -3.98 20.83 -6.20
C GLY A 72 -4.80 19.85 -5.36
N ASP A 73 -4.97 18.60 -5.77
CA ASP A 73 -5.61 17.58 -4.94
C ASP A 73 -4.69 17.20 -3.76
N LYS A 74 -5.25 17.11 -2.56
CA LYS A 74 -4.50 16.80 -1.33
C LYS A 74 -4.78 15.39 -0.85
N VAL A 75 -3.72 14.69 -0.46
CA VAL A 75 -3.79 13.30 0.06
C VAL A 75 -3.07 13.23 1.39
N ILE A 76 -3.70 12.61 2.38
CA ILE A 76 -3.14 12.42 3.72
C ILE A 76 -2.35 11.13 3.77
N THR A 77 -1.14 11.17 4.34
CA THR A 77 -0.35 9.98 4.68
C THR A 77 0.49 10.21 5.92
N THR A 78 1.27 9.21 6.33
CA THR A 78 2.18 9.27 7.47
C THR A 78 3.60 9.67 7.04
N PRO A 79 4.36 10.41 7.87
CA PRO A 79 5.79 10.62 7.63
C PRO A 79 6.65 9.38 7.93
N ASN A 80 6.12 8.42 8.70
CA ASN A 80 6.82 7.20 9.09
C ASN A 80 6.58 6.10 8.06
N THR A 81 7.22 6.22 6.88
CA THR A 81 7.07 5.28 5.77
C THR A 81 8.26 5.36 4.82
N PHE A 82 8.33 4.42 3.89
CA PHE A 82 9.17 4.57 2.72
C PHE A 82 8.64 5.70 1.83
N VAL A 83 9.55 6.48 1.25
CA VAL A 83 9.20 7.69 0.48
C VAL A 83 8.19 7.48 -0.66
N ALA A 84 8.02 6.25 -1.16
CA ALA A 84 7.11 5.94 -2.24
C ALA A 84 5.63 6.20 -1.89
N SER A 85 5.22 6.00 -0.62
CA SER A 85 3.86 6.27 -0.16
C SER A 85 3.46 7.75 -0.29
N ALA A 86 4.44 8.65 -0.21
CA ALA A 86 4.24 10.09 -0.46
C ALA A 86 4.49 10.45 -1.94
N ASN A 87 5.57 9.94 -2.53
CA ASN A 87 5.98 10.31 -3.88
C ASN A 87 4.98 9.89 -4.95
N CYS A 88 4.22 8.81 -4.76
CA CYS A 88 3.21 8.37 -5.71
C CYS A 88 2.18 9.47 -6.01
N VAL A 89 1.80 10.27 -5.01
CA VAL A 89 0.91 11.43 -5.16
C VAL A 89 1.62 12.58 -5.88
N LYS A 90 2.87 12.85 -5.50
CA LYS A 90 3.68 13.89 -6.15
C LYS A 90 3.92 13.61 -7.64
N TYR A 91 4.12 12.36 -8.02
CA TYR A 91 4.27 11.96 -9.43
C TYR A 91 3.01 12.26 -10.26
N CYS A 92 1.84 12.26 -9.63
CA CYS A 92 0.57 12.61 -10.26
C CYS A 92 0.24 14.11 -10.17
N GLY A 93 1.15 14.95 -9.61
CA GLY A 93 0.96 16.38 -9.45
C GLY A 93 0.15 16.79 -8.20
N GLY A 94 -0.27 15.83 -7.37
CA GLY A 94 -0.99 16.09 -6.13
C GLY A 94 -0.09 16.63 -5.01
N GLU A 95 -0.71 17.05 -3.92
CA GLU A 95 -0.08 17.55 -2.71
C GLU A 95 -0.19 16.53 -1.58
N ILE A 96 0.92 16.35 -0.84
CA ILE A 96 0.94 15.49 0.34
C ILE A 96 0.71 16.34 1.58
N VAL A 97 -0.17 15.85 2.44
CA VAL A 97 -0.36 16.33 3.80
C VAL A 97 0.01 15.21 4.76
N PHE A 98 1.04 15.44 5.56
CA PHE A 98 1.45 14.49 6.57
C PHE A 98 0.61 14.65 7.84
N SER A 99 0.08 13.52 8.33
CA SER A 99 -0.47 13.39 9.68
C SER A 99 0.47 12.49 10.48
N ASP A 100 0.70 12.83 11.72
CA ASP A 100 1.67 12.17 12.57
C ASP A 100 1.19 10.76 12.97
N ILE A 101 2.10 9.99 13.55
CA ILE A 101 1.85 8.62 14.02
C ILE A 101 1.31 8.62 15.45
N ASP A 102 0.65 7.54 15.78
CA ASP A 102 0.39 7.12 17.15
C ASP A 102 1.71 6.58 17.76
N PRO A 103 2.15 7.08 18.94
CA PRO A 103 3.46 6.75 19.50
C PRO A 103 3.59 5.29 19.98
N ASP A 104 2.47 4.62 20.25
CA ASP A 104 2.46 3.24 20.75
C ASP A 104 2.44 2.22 19.60
N THR A 105 1.82 2.57 18.49
CA THR A 105 1.62 1.68 17.35
C THR A 105 2.56 1.96 16.19
N TYR A 106 3.08 3.19 16.08
CA TYR A 106 3.84 3.73 14.96
C TYR A 106 3.06 3.79 13.63
N LEU A 107 1.75 3.55 13.68
CA LEU A 107 0.84 3.68 12.54
C LEU A 107 0.31 5.10 12.42
N LEU A 108 -0.28 5.43 11.27
CA LEU A 108 -0.98 6.70 11.06
C LEU A 108 -2.05 6.90 12.15
N ASP A 109 -1.94 7.98 12.91
CA ASP A 109 -2.86 8.30 14.01
C ASP A 109 -4.20 8.80 13.45
N ILE A 110 -5.24 7.98 13.61
CA ILE A 110 -6.57 8.29 13.08
C ILE A 110 -7.19 9.53 13.74
N GLU A 111 -6.92 9.78 15.03
CA GLU A 111 -7.47 10.95 15.73
C GLU A 111 -6.86 12.25 15.17
N LYS A 112 -5.58 12.22 14.79
CA LYS A 112 -4.94 13.35 14.11
C LYS A 112 -5.49 13.54 12.69
N VAL A 113 -5.82 12.44 11.98
CA VAL A 113 -6.47 12.52 10.67
C VAL A 113 -7.87 13.13 10.80
N ILE A 114 -8.67 12.71 11.79
CA ILE A 114 -9.99 13.27 12.08
C ILE A 114 -9.88 14.77 12.29
N LYS A 115 -8.96 15.20 13.15
CA LYS A 115 -8.72 16.62 13.41
C LYS A 115 -8.39 17.42 12.14
N LEU A 116 -7.52 16.89 11.28
CA LEU A 116 -7.20 17.53 9.99
C LEU A 116 -8.44 17.69 9.10
N LEU A 117 -9.32 16.70 9.10
CA LEU A 117 -10.55 16.73 8.30
C LEU A 117 -11.57 17.71 8.85
N GLU A 118 -11.75 17.77 10.18
CA GLU A 118 -12.66 18.70 10.87
C GLU A 118 -12.23 20.16 10.74
N GLU A 119 -10.92 20.43 10.79
CA GLU A 119 -10.34 21.78 10.66
C GLU A 119 -10.29 22.27 9.20
N SER A 120 -10.66 21.44 8.23
CA SER A 120 -10.58 21.76 6.81
C SER A 120 -11.97 21.82 6.16
N PRO A 121 -12.17 22.68 5.15
CA PRO A 121 -13.40 22.64 4.34
C PRO A 121 -13.62 21.25 3.72
N LYS A 122 -14.88 20.79 3.68
CA LYS A 122 -15.21 19.52 2.99
C LYS A 122 -14.70 19.51 1.55
N GLY A 123 -14.12 18.37 1.13
CA GLY A 123 -13.55 18.21 -0.21
C GLY A 123 -12.11 18.71 -0.38
N THR A 124 -11.49 19.24 0.70
CA THR A 124 -10.06 19.62 0.71
C THR A 124 -9.16 18.44 0.40
N TYR A 125 -9.46 17.28 0.96
CA TYR A 125 -8.70 16.05 0.77
C TYR A 125 -9.43 15.12 -0.18
N LYS A 126 -8.67 14.32 -0.94
CA LYS A 126 -9.18 13.32 -1.89
C LYS A 126 -9.03 11.89 -1.38
N GLY A 127 -8.04 11.66 -0.53
CA GLY A 127 -7.81 10.31 -0.03
C GLY A 127 -6.81 10.25 1.10
N ILE A 128 -6.68 9.03 1.63
CA ILE A 128 -5.77 8.68 2.72
C ILE A 128 -4.94 7.49 2.26
N ILE A 129 -3.63 7.53 2.52
CA ILE A 129 -2.71 6.41 2.33
C ILE A 129 -2.21 5.97 3.72
N PRO A 130 -2.91 5.07 4.42
CA PRO A 130 -2.38 4.42 5.61
C PRO A 130 -1.30 3.42 5.21
N VAL A 131 -0.29 3.26 6.06
CA VAL A 131 0.84 2.36 5.83
C VAL A 131 0.89 1.33 6.95
N ASP A 132 0.94 0.05 6.60
CA ASP A 132 1.08 -1.06 7.54
C ASP A 132 2.54 -1.21 7.99
N PHE A 133 3.00 -0.21 8.74
CA PHE A 133 4.39 -0.12 9.13
C PHE A 133 4.87 -1.35 9.91
N ALA A 134 6.00 -1.92 9.47
CA ALA A 134 6.59 -3.13 10.04
C ALA A 134 5.65 -4.36 10.08
N GLY A 135 4.64 -4.41 9.20
CA GLY A 135 3.68 -5.51 9.11
C GLY A 135 2.51 -5.43 10.08
N ARG A 136 2.39 -4.32 10.82
CA ARG A 136 1.24 -4.09 11.70
C ARG A 136 0.10 -3.46 10.90
N ALA A 137 -1.05 -4.14 10.88
CA ALA A 137 -2.23 -3.66 10.15
C ALA A 137 -2.85 -2.42 10.78
N ASN A 138 -3.24 -1.46 9.96
CA ASN A 138 -4.06 -0.32 10.36
C ASN A 138 -5.49 -0.75 10.72
N ASN A 139 -6.19 0.06 11.53
CA ASN A 139 -7.63 -0.14 11.75
C ASN A 139 -8.44 0.36 10.55
N LEU A 140 -8.47 -0.45 9.49
CA LEU A 140 -9.14 -0.09 8.23
C LEU A 140 -10.64 0.12 8.36
N GLU A 141 -11.32 -0.48 9.35
CA GLU A 141 -12.74 -0.23 9.58
C GLU A 141 -13.00 1.21 9.99
N LYS A 142 -12.16 1.75 10.89
CA LYS A 142 -12.25 3.16 11.28
C LYS A 142 -11.90 4.10 10.12
N PHE A 143 -10.82 3.80 9.37
CA PHE A 143 -10.45 4.59 8.19
C PHE A 143 -11.54 4.53 7.11
N ARG A 144 -12.20 3.38 6.92
CA ARG A 144 -13.31 3.24 5.96
C ARG A 144 -14.50 4.10 6.36
N SER A 145 -14.92 4.03 7.63
CA SER A 145 -16.02 4.85 8.14
C SER A 145 -15.74 6.35 7.93
N LEU A 146 -14.51 6.76 8.23
CA LEU A 146 -14.08 8.15 8.04
C LEU A 146 -14.06 8.54 6.56
N ALA A 147 -13.55 7.66 5.70
CA ALA A 147 -13.51 7.89 4.27
C ALA A 147 -14.91 8.03 3.65
N ASP A 148 -15.86 7.20 4.09
CA ASP A 148 -17.25 7.26 3.63
C ASP A 148 -17.93 8.57 4.08
N GLU A 149 -17.65 9.05 5.30
CA GLU A 149 -18.19 10.31 5.83
C GLU A 149 -17.68 11.54 5.05
N TYR A 150 -16.39 11.55 4.70
CA TYR A 150 -15.75 12.68 4.04
C TYR A 150 -15.62 12.55 2.51
N GLY A 151 -16.08 11.44 1.94
CA GLY A 151 -16.01 11.17 0.50
C GLY A 151 -14.58 10.94 -0.01
N LEU A 152 -13.75 10.25 0.78
CA LEU A 152 -12.35 9.96 0.50
C LEU A 152 -12.19 8.54 -0.06
N TRP A 153 -11.12 8.34 -0.84
CA TRP A 153 -10.64 6.99 -1.13
C TRP A 153 -9.54 6.59 -0.13
N ILE A 154 -9.34 5.29 0.00
CA ILE A 154 -8.24 4.70 0.78
C ILE A 154 -7.35 3.90 -0.16
N LEU A 155 -6.05 4.14 -0.10
CA LEU A 155 -5.01 3.32 -0.71
C LEU A 155 -4.10 2.81 0.40
N GLU A 156 -4.27 1.54 0.80
CA GLU A 156 -3.45 0.92 1.82
C GLU A 156 -2.07 0.54 1.26
N ASP A 157 -1.00 1.05 1.87
CA ASP A 157 0.36 0.60 1.59
C ASP A 157 0.73 -0.56 2.49
N SER A 158 0.48 -1.77 2.00
CA SER A 158 0.71 -3.04 2.69
C SER A 158 2.04 -3.70 2.27
N CYS A 159 3.03 -2.94 1.82
CA CYS A 159 4.31 -3.49 1.36
C CYS A 159 5.02 -4.33 2.44
N HIS A 160 4.78 -4.09 3.72
CA HIS A 160 5.36 -4.83 4.84
C HIS A 160 4.43 -5.91 5.42
N SER A 161 3.19 -6.03 4.95
CA SER A 161 2.16 -6.89 5.55
C SER A 161 1.49 -7.91 4.60
N PRO A 162 2.13 -8.37 3.50
CA PRO A 162 1.50 -9.39 2.66
C PRO A 162 1.20 -10.65 3.49
N GLY A 163 -0.08 -11.05 3.56
CA GLY A 163 -0.52 -12.19 4.35
C GLY A 163 -0.83 -11.88 5.82
N GLY A 164 -0.76 -10.61 6.22
CA GLY A 164 -1.30 -10.17 7.50
C GLY A 164 -2.82 -10.16 7.50
N TYR A 165 -3.41 -10.31 8.69
CA TYR A 165 -4.86 -10.22 8.90
C TYR A 165 -5.15 -9.12 9.93
N PHE A 166 -6.23 -8.40 9.72
CA PHE A 166 -6.79 -7.47 10.69
C PHE A 166 -8.05 -8.09 11.29
N LYS A 167 -7.99 -8.42 12.57
CA LYS A 167 -8.97 -9.22 13.33
C LYS A 167 -9.10 -10.66 12.82
N ASP A 168 -8.91 -11.62 13.70
CA ASP A 168 -9.17 -13.05 13.49
C ASP A 168 -10.66 -13.35 13.61
#